data_a289f747f54522f78384cff01696b8b1
#
_entry.id   a289f747f54522f78384cff01696b8b1
#
_cell.length_a   1.000
_cell.length_b   1.000
_cell.length_c   1.000
_cell.angle_alpha   90.00
_cell.angle_beta   90.00
_cell.angle_gamma   90.00
#
_symmetry.space_group_name_H-M   'P 1'
#
loop_
_entity.id
_entity.type
_entity.pdbx_description
1 polymer ?
#
loop_
_entity_poly.entity_id
_entity_poly.type
_entity_poly.pdbx_seq_one_letter_code
_entity_poly.pdbx_strand_id
1 'polypeptide(L)'
;MKNLNFRHLLYFWQVAKVGHLTRAASQLRVSQSALSAQIRLLEGYLGRPLFDRTGRSLVLTEFGATILDYADGIFGLGQELMAAVRGGEGQRVQQLRVGAVATLSRNFLENLLRPILGKPDVRLNLQSGSLEELLGRLQVHNLDVVFSNRPVVAEVGRPWRCVRIDRQSVCLVGPPRPRGNRFRLRSDAPSARFVVPGPSSDIRSQFDVWCERNKVRVDIAAEVDDMAMLRLLARDSGAITVLPEVVVQDELRDGRLQRYCVVPGVFENFYAITAFRRSPSPIVQGLIARNTVR
;
A
#
# COMPACT_ATOMS: atom_id res chain seq x y z
N MET A 1 -10.51 -32.46 15.59
CA MET A 1 -10.28 -31.01 15.51
C MET A 1 -11.48 -30.32 16.14
N LYS A 2 -11.30 -29.48 17.16
CA LYS A 2 -12.38 -28.61 17.65
C LYS A 2 -12.68 -27.61 16.52
N ASN A 3 -13.93 -27.56 16.05
CA ASN A 3 -14.30 -26.67 14.95
C ASN A 3 -14.53 -25.24 15.47
N LEU A 4 -13.99 -24.24 14.77
CA LEU A 4 -14.25 -22.83 15.04
C LEU A 4 -15.76 -22.55 14.90
N ASN A 5 -16.35 -21.92 15.92
CA ASN A 5 -17.75 -21.49 15.85
C ASN A 5 -17.83 -20.13 15.13
N PHE A 6 -18.27 -20.16 13.87
CA PHE A 6 -18.41 -18.96 13.04
C PHE A 6 -19.41 -17.93 13.58
N ARG A 7 -20.41 -18.36 14.38
CA ARG A 7 -21.35 -17.45 15.02
C ARG A 7 -20.69 -16.65 16.14
N HIS A 8 -19.82 -17.29 16.93
CA HIS A 8 -19.02 -16.58 17.93
C HIS A 8 -18.04 -15.61 17.28
N LEU A 9 -17.41 -16.03 16.15
CA LEU A 9 -16.54 -15.17 15.37
C LEU A 9 -17.29 -13.95 14.80
N LEU A 10 -18.52 -14.14 14.30
CA LEU A 10 -19.39 -13.07 13.82
C LEU A 10 -19.71 -12.07 14.92
N TYR A 11 -20.00 -12.54 16.11
CA TYR A 11 -20.29 -11.71 17.27
C TYR A 11 -19.07 -10.87 17.67
N PHE A 12 -17.91 -11.49 17.75
CA PHE A 12 -16.65 -10.78 17.96
C PHE A 12 -16.41 -9.73 16.89
N TRP A 13 -16.51 -10.11 15.61
CA TRP A 13 -16.32 -9.24 14.46
C TRP A 13 -17.23 -8.00 14.51
N GLN A 14 -18.50 -8.19 14.78
CA GLN A 14 -19.46 -7.10 14.87
C GLN A 14 -19.14 -6.14 16.03
N VAL A 15 -18.77 -6.68 17.19
CA VAL A 15 -18.39 -5.88 18.35
C VAL A 15 -17.13 -5.06 18.08
N ALA A 16 -16.12 -5.68 17.45
CA ALA A 16 -14.88 -5.01 17.07
C ALA A 16 -15.10 -3.85 16.08
N LYS A 17 -16.02 -4.05 15.09
CA LYS A 17 -16.36 -2.99 14.11
C LYS A 17 -17.16 -1.84 14.71
N VAL A 18 -18.07 -2.13 15.63
CA VAL A 18 -18.92 -1.11 16.27
C VAL A 18 -18.21 -0.37 17.38
N GLY A 19 -17.20 -0.99 18.02
CA GLY A 19 -16.45 -0.46 19.15
C GLY A 19 -17.26 -0.38 20.46
N HIS A 20 -18.51 -0.86 20.47
CA HIS A 20 -19.40 -0.73 21.61
C HIS A 20 -20.31 -1.95 21.77
N LEU A 21 -20.19 -2.65 22.90
CA LEU A 21 -20.87 -3.93 23.14
C LEU A 21 -22.40 -3.80 23.09
N THR A 22 -22.95 -2.76 23.74
CA THR A 22 -24.41 -2.54 23.78
C THR A 22 -24.98 -2.22 22.40
N ARG A 23 -24.30 -1.38 21.62
CA ARG A 23 -24.71 -1.03 20.27
C ARG A 23 -24.65 -2.24 19.33
N ALA A 24 -23.61 -3.05 19.43
CA ALA A 24 -23.47 -4.29 18.66
C ALA A 24 -24.57 -5.31 19.04
N ALA A 25 -24.87 -5.46 20.33
CA ALA A 25 -25.94 -6.32 20.81
C ALA A 25 -27.32 -5.94 20.23
N SER A 26 -27.62 -4.64 20.20
CA SER A 26 -28.85 -4.11 19.59
C SER A 26 -28.92 -4.41 18.10
N GLN A 27 -27.83 -4.21 17.35
CA GLN A 27 -27.77 -4.53 15.90
C GLN A 27 -27.95 -6.03 15.61
N LEU A 28 -27.40 -6.88 16.48
CA LEU A 28 -27.48 -8.35 16.38
C LEU A 28 -28.79 -8.91 16.96
N ARG A 29 -29.64 -8.07 17.57
CA ARG A 29 -30.89 -8.45 18.25
C ARG A 29 -30.68 -9.52 19.33
N VAL A 30 -29.63 -9.35 20.13
CA VAL A 30 -29.29 -10.20 21.27
C VAL A 30 -29.08 -9.36 22.51
N SER A 31 -29.16 -9.97 23.71
CA SER A 31 -28.80 -9.25 24.93
C SER A 31 -27.30 -9.02 25.03
N GLN A 32 -26.89 -7.91 25.68
CA GLN A 32 -25.48 -7.59 25.92
C GLN A 32 -24.79 -8.72 26.71
N SER A 33 -25.45 -9.31 27.69
CA SER A 33 -24.93 -10.43 28.49
C SER A 33 -24.68 -11.68 27.64
N ALA A 34 -25.62 -12.02 26.76
CA ALA A 34 -25.48 -13.14 25.83
C ALA A 34 -24.29 -12.90 24.86
N LEU A 35 -24.21 -11.70 24.27
CA LEU A 35 -23.13 -11.33 23.36
C LEU A 35 -21.75 -11.43 24.05
N SER A 36 -21.64 -10.89 25.28
CA SER A 36 -20.42 -10.99 26.08
C SER A 36 -20.03 -12.43 26.42
N ALA A 37 -21.00 -13.29 26.71
CA ALA A 37 -20.78 -14.71 26.99
C ALA A 37 -20.25 -15.43 25.74
N GLN A 38 -20.80 -15.18 24.55
CA GLN A 38 -20.36 -15.80 23.30
C GLN A 38 -18.92 -15.38 22.92
N ILE A 39 -18.56 -14.12 23.16
CA ILE A 39 -17.19 -13.65 22.95
C ILE A 39 -16.22 -14.36 23.92
N ARG A 40 -16.58 -14.49 25.21
CA ARG A 40 -15.78 -15.26 26.17
C ARG A 40 -15.58 -16.71 25.77
N LEU A 41 -16.62 -17.35 25.21
CA LEU A 41 -16.47 -18.71 24.69
C LEU A 41 -15.49 -18.78 23.51
N LEU A 42 -15.47 -17.78 22.64
CA LEU A 42 -14.47 -17.67 21.58
C LEU A 42 -13.06 -17.46 22.14
N GLU A 43 -12.89 -16.56 23.10
CA GLU A 43 -11.61 -16.33 23.80
C GLU A 43 -11.10 -17.61 24.47
N GLY A 44 -11.99 -18.34 25.16
CA GLY A 44 -11.64 -19.64 25.77
C GLY A 44 -11.26 -20.71 24.73
N TYR A 45 -11.90 -20.70 23.55
CA TYR A 45 -11.56 -21.60 22.45
C TYR A 45 -10.18 -21.26 21.84
N LEU A 46 -9.90 -19.95 21.65
CA LEU A 46 -8.65 -19.46 21.08
C LEU A 46 -7.49 -19.42 22.09
N GLY A 47 -7.79 -19.54 23.40
CA GLY A 47 -6.82 -19.56 24.49
C GLY A 47 -6.22 -18.20 24.85
N ARG A 48 -6.70 -17.10 24.24
CA ARG A 48 -6.20 -15.74 24.47
C ARG A 48 -7.36 -14.73 24.44
N PRO A 49 -7.28 -13.63 25.22
CA PRO A 49 -8.27 -12.56 25.18
C PRO A 49 -8.20 -11.80 23.85
N LEU A 50 -9.38 -11.43 23.35
CA LEU A 50 -9.54 -10.62 22.13
C LEU A 50 -9.72 -9.13 22.44
N PHE A 51 -10.22 -8.83 23.65
CA PHE A 51 -10.42 -7.46 24.13
C PHE A 51 -9.73 -7.26 25.48
N ASP A 52 -9.12 -6.10 25.62
CA ASP A 52 -8.70 -5.57 26.93
C ASP A 52 -9.87 -4.89 27.60
N ARG A 53 -10.08 -5.20 28.88
CA ARG A 53 -11.14 -4.62 29.72
C ARG A 53 -10.56 -3.51 30.60
N THR A 54 -10.04 -2.47 30.00
CA THR A 54 -9.56 -1.29 30.71
C THR A 54 -10.69 -0.27 30.89
N GLY A 55 -11.30 -0.25 32.05
CA GLY A 55 -12.37 0.72 32.37
C GLY A 55 -13.69 0.50 31.60
N ARG A 56 -14.27 1.58 31.05
CA ARG A 56 -15.54 1.57 30.30
C ARG A 56 -15.37 1.33 28.81
N SER A 57 -14.17 1.29 28.29
CA SER A 57 -13.86 1.09 26.88
C SER A 57 -13.47 -0.36 26.56
N LEU A 58 -13.92 -0.84 25.41
CA LEU A 58 -13.57 -2.14 24.87
C LEU A 58 -12.49 -1.93 23.81
N VAL A 59 -11.25 -2.26 24.13
CA VAL A 59 -10.10 -2.09 23.23
C VAL A 59 -9.64 -3.46 22.76
N LEU A 60 -9.31 -3.60 21.49
CA LEU A 60 -8.76 -4.84 20.96
C LEU A 60 -7.36 -5.08 21.53
N THR A 61 -7.07 -6.32 21.92
CA THR A 61 -5.69 -6.77 22.13
C THR A 61 -4.96 -6.87 20.78
N GLU A 62 -3.64 -6.96 20.77
CA GLU A 62 -2.85 -7.27 19.56
C GLU A 62 -3.33 -8.57 18.89
N PHE A 63 -3.60 -9.60 19.71
CA PHE A 63 -4.18 -10.85 19.23
C PHE A 63 -5.61 -10.64 18.69
N GLY A 64 -6.43 -9.82 19.35
CA GLY A 64 -7.76 -9.44 18.89
C GLY A 64 -7.73 -8.73 17.54
N ALA A 65 -6.75 -7.83 17.30
CA ALA A 65 -6.55 -7.18 16.02
C ALA A 65 -6.21 -8.18 14.91
N THR A 66 -5.32 -9.14 15.20
CA THR A 66 -4.99 -10.23 14.27
C THR A 66 -6.22 -11.08 13.92
N ILE A 67 -7.03 -11.47 14.92
CA ILE A 67 -8.26 -12.25 14.67
C ILE A 67 -9.32 -11.42 13.92
N LEU A 68 -9.37 -10.10 14.14
CA LEU A 68 -10.26 -9.21 13.38
C LEU A 68 -9.90 -9.19 11.90
N ASP A 69 -8.63 -9.14 11.54
CA ASP A 69 -8.18 -9.21 10.16
C ASP A 69 -8.62 -10.52 9.47
N TYR A 70 -8.49 -11.65 10.16
CA TYR A 70 -9.02 -12.93 9.65
C TYR A 70 -10.54 -12.93 9.51
N ALA A 71 -11.25 -12.39 10.50
CA ALA A 71 -12.72 -12.31 10.48
C ALA A 71 -13.22 -11.41 9.33
N ASP A 72 -12.55 -10.28 9.08
CA ASP A 72 -12.82 -9.40 7.93
C ASP A 72 -12.69 -10.14 6.60
N GLY A 73 -11.63 -10.94 6.44
CA GLY A 73 -11.45 -11.77 5.24
C GLY A 73 -12.55 -12.82 5.07
N ILE A 74 -12.88 -13.54 6.13
CA ILE A 74 -13.91 -14.60 6.14
C ILE A 74 -15.29 -14.02 5.79
N PHE A 75 -15.72 -12.97 6.49
CA PHE A 75 -17.04 -12.37 6.25
C PHE A 75 -17.09 -11.57 4.96
N GLY A 76 -15.99 -10.98 4.52
CA GLY A 76 -15.87 -10.37 3.20
C GLY A 76 -16.09 -11.36 2.07
N LEU A 77 -15.42 -12.52 2.11
CA LEU A 77 -15.64 -13.62 1.16
C LEU A 77 -17.08 -14.17 1.23
N GLY A 78 -17.66 -14.25 2.43
CA GLY A 78 -19.06 -14.63 2.61
C GLY A 78 -20.03 -13.65 1.93
N GLN A 79 -19.78 -12.35 2.02
CA GLN A 79 -20.56 -11.33 1.32
C GLN A 79 -20.41 -11.42 -0.21
N GLU A 80 -19.19 -11.66 -0.70
CA GLU A 80 -18.91 -11.89 -2.13
C GLU A 80 -19.68 -13.12 -2.65
N LEU A 81 -19.67 -14.23 -1.89
CA LEU A 81 -20.44 -15.43 -2.21
C LEU A 81 -21.94 -15.15 -2.29
N MET A 82 -22.51 -14.50 -1.27
CA MET A 82 -23.94 -14.18 -1.25
C MET A 82 -24.33 -13.23 -2.39
N ALA A 83 -23.45 -12.30 -2.75
CA ALA A 83 -23.63 -11.44 -3.93
C ALA A 83 -23.59 -12.25 -5.24
N ALA A 84 -22.73 -13.27 -5.32
CA ALA A 84 -22.66 -14.16 -6.48
C ALA A 84 -23.94 -15.01 -6.65
N VAL A 85 -24.48 -15.53 -5.53
CA VAL A 85 -25.69 -16.40 -5.52
C VAL A 85 -26.95 -15.60 -5.85
N ARG A 86 -27.10 -14.38 -5.34
CA ARG A 86 -28.31 -13.57 -5.52
C ARG A 86 -28.56 -13.12 -6.96
N GLY A 87 -27.61 -13.33 -7.89
CA GLY A 87 -27.84 -13.28 -9.34
C GLY A 87 -28.53 -12.02 -9.92
N GLY A 88 -28.81 -11.01 -9.13
CA GLY A 88 -29.63 -9.89 -9.51
C GLY A 88 -28.95 -8.91 -10.47
N GLU A 89 -29.68 -8.45 -11.50
CA GLU A 89 -29.33 -7.43 -12.46
C GLU A 89 -29.16 -5.99 -11.88
N GLY A 90 -29.09 -5.85 -10.55
CA GLY A 90 -28.74 -4.57 -9.93
C GLY A 90 -27.25 -4.29 -10.08
N GLN A 91 -26.89 -3.07 -10.43
CA GLN A 91 -25.51 -2.58 -10.53
C GLN A 91 -24.67 -3.08 -9.33
N ARG A 92 -23.90 -4.14 -9.56
CA ARG A 92 -23.01 -4.72 -8.54
C ARG A 92 -21.84 -3.77 -8.36
N VAL A 93 -21.86 -2.96 -7.31
CA VAL A 93 -20.68 -2.20 -6.93
C VAL A 93 -19.63 -3.19 -6.42
N GLN A 94 -18.64 -3.47 -7.26
CA GLN A 94 -17.51 -4.33 -6.94
C GLN A 94 -16.53 -3.55 -6.05
N GLN A 95 -16.22 -4.08 -4.86
CA GLN A 95 -15.18 -3.48 -4.02
C GLN A 95 -13.80 -3.90 -4.53
N LEU A 96 -12.92 -2.93 -4.74
CA LEU A 96 -11.51 -3.13 -5.02
C LEU A 96 -10.70 -2.59 -3.84
N ARG A 97 -10.05 -3.49 -3.10
CA ARG A 97 -9.24 -3.19 -1.92
C ARG A 97 -7.77 -3.21 -2.29
N VAL A 98 -7.16 -2.05 -2.31
CA VAL A 98 -5.78 -1.82 -2.75
C VAL A 98 -4.91 -1.42 -1.57
N GLY A 99 -3.80 -2.11 -1.37
CA GLY A 99 -2.70 -1.68 -0.51
C GLY A 99 -1.60 -1.01 -1.34
N ALA A 100 -0.98 0.03 -0.81
CA ALA A 100 0.20 0.64 -1.41
C ALA A 100 1.23 0.98 -0.34
N VAL A 101 2.49 0.61 -0.55
CA VAL A 101 3.55 0.97 0.39
C VAL A 101 3.71 2.49 0.45
N ALA A 102 4.03 3.03 1.64
CA ALA A 102 4.17 4.46 1.85
C ALA A 102 5.28 5.09 1.00
N THR A 103 6.30 4.30 0.66
CA THR A 103 7.43 4.70 -0.19
C THR A 103 7.09 4.79 -1.68
N LEU A 104 5.89 4.33 -2.10
CA LEU A 104 5.47 4.35 -3.50
C LEU A 104 5.05 5.76 -3.92
N SER A 105 5.41 6.16 -5.14
CA SER A 105 4.99 7.44 -5.72
C SER A 105 3.48 7.59 -5.77
N ARG A 106 2.96 8.68 -5.20
CA ARG A 106 1.52 9.01 -5.23
C ARG A 106 1.01 9.21 -6.65
N ASN A 107 1.78 9.90 -7.48
CA ASN A 107 1.44 10.13 -8.88
C ASN A 107 1.44 8.83 -9.70
N PHE A 108 2.40 7.93 -9.44
CA PHE A 108 2.39 6.60 -10.06
C PHE A 108 1.10 5.84 -9.72
N LEU A 109 0.75 5.80 -8.44
CA LEU A 109 -0.44 5.10 -7.96
C LEU A 109 -1.73 5.73 -8.52
N GLU A 110 -1.81 7.06 -8.56
CA GLU A 110 -2.94 7.78 -9.15
C GLU A 110 -3.09 7.46 -10.63
N ASN A 111 -2.01 7.55 -11.41
CA ASN A 111 -2.02 7.20 -12.84
C ASN A 111 -2.49 5.75 -13.07
N LEU A 112 -2.04 4.82 -12.22
CA LEU A 112 -2.42 3.41 -12.27
C LEU A 112 -3.91 3.20 -11.98
N LEU A 113 -4.47 3.90 -11.00
CA LEU A 113 -5.84 3.72 -10.53
C LEU A 113 -6.87 4.61 -11.25
N ARG A 114 -6.44 5.66 -11.94
CA ARG A 114 -7.32 6.60 -12.66
C ARG A 114 -8.35 5.91 -13.59
N PRO A 115 -8.01 4.85 -14.35
CA PRO A 115 -8.98 4.17 -15.21
C PRO A 115 -10.12 3.47 -14.44
N ILE A 116 -9.96 3.28 -13.13
CA ILE A 116 -10.94 2.62 -12.26
C ILE A 116 -11.85 3.63 -11.60
N LEU A 117 -11.33 4.81 -11.25
CA LEU A 117 -12.10 5.86 -10.56
C LEU A 117 -13.33 6.34 -11.35
N GLY A 118 -13.29 6.22 -12.67
CA GLY A 118 -14.43 6.56 -13.54
C GLY A 118 -15.49 5.48 -13.70
N LYS A 119 -15.33 4.29 -13.09
CA LYS A 119 -16.27 3.18 -13.20
C LYS A 119 -17.33 3.25 -12.10
N PRO A 120 -18.62 3.40 -12.45
CA PRO A 120 -19.71 3.52 -11.48
C PRO A 120 -19.97 2.23 -10.70
N ASP A 121 -19.55 1.10 -11.24
CA ASP A 121 -19.69 -0.24 -10.67
C ASP A 121 -18.51 -0.67 -9.80
N VAL A 122 -17.52 0.20 -9.58
CA VAL A 122 -16.33 -0.10 -8.75
C VAL A 122 -16.20 0.89 -7.60
N ARG A 123 -16.08 0.36 -6.39
CA ARG A 123 -15.74 1.12 -5.19
C ARG A 123 -14.30 0.81 -4.79
N LEU A 124 -13.43 1.80 -4.93
CA LEU A 124 -12.03 1.71 -4.54
C LEU A 124 -11.87 1.98 -3.03
N ASN A 125 -11.17 1.10 -2.35
CA ASN A 125 -10.64 1.30 -0.99
C ASN A 125 -9.12 1.23 -1.09
N LEU A 126 -8.43 2.35 -0.82
CA LEU A 126 -6.98 2.46 -0.88
C LEU A 126 -6.42 2.64 0.53
N GLN A 127 -5.46 1.80 0.89
CA GLN A 127 -4.78 1.81 2.18
C GLN A 127 -3.28 1.94 1.98
N SER A 128 -2.62 2.75 2.81
CA SER A 128 -1.16 2.85 2.85
C SER A 128 -0.63 2.23 4.13
N GLY A 129 0.55 1.62 4.06
CA GLY A 129 1.19 1.00 5.22
C GLY A 129 2.57 0.45 4.88
N SER A 130 3.16 -0.25 5.83
CA SER A 130 4.38 -1.02 5.60
C SER A 130 4.10 -2.22 4.71
N LEU A 131 5.13 -2.71 4.00
CA LEU A 131 4.96 -3.88 3.13
C LEU A 131 4.49 -5.11 3.93
N GLU A 132 5.03 -5.31 5.13
CA GLU A 132 4.69 -6.44 5.99
C GLU A 132 3.22 -6.42 6.43
N GLU A 133 2.72 -5.27 6.92
CA GLU A 133 1.31 -5.11 7.28
C GLU A 133 0.38 -5.37 6.10
N LEU A 134 0.71 -4.80 4.94
CA LEU A 134 -0.11 -4.95 3.73
C LEU A 134 -0.12 -6.40 3.23
N LEU A 135 1.00 -7.11 3.31
CA LEU A 135 1.07 -8.53 2.98
C LEU A 135 0.26 -9.38 3.97
N GLY A 136 0.29 -9.07 5.26
CA GLY A 136 -0.56 -9.71 6.26
C GLY A 136 -2.05 -9.56 5.90
N ARG A 137 -2.51 -8.36 5.55
CA ARG A 137 -3.89 -8.09 5.10
C ARG A 137 -4.23 -8.75 3.77
N LEU A 138 -3.27 -8.85 2.86
CA LEU A 138 -3.44 -9.56 1.59
C LEU A 138 -3.61 -11.07 1.82
N GLN A 139 -2.88 -11.65 2.77
CA GLN A 139 -2.95 -13.07 3.14
C GLN A 139 -4.32 -13.48 3.67
N VAL A 140 -4.94 -12.61 4.47
CA VAL A 140 -6.29 -12.86 5.02
C VAL A 140 -7.40 -12.31 4.12
N HIS A 141 -7.10 -11.99 2.87
CA HIS A 141 -8.03 -11.50 1.86
C HIS A 141 -8.72 -10.15 2.18
N ASN A 142 -8.14 -9.34 3.07
CA ASN A 142 -8.59 -7.98 3.34
C ASN A 142 -8.12 -6.97 2.28
N LEU A 143 -7.13 -7.37 1.47
CA LEU A 143 -6.70 -6.67 0.26
C LEU A 143 -6.80 -7.60 -0.95
N ASP A 144 -7.00 -7.02 -2.12
CA ASP A 144 -7.05 -7.73 -3.39
C ASP A 144 -5.71 -7.67 -4.13
N VAL A 145 -4.98 -6.56 -3.95
CA VAL A 145 -3.66 -6.32 -4.52
C VAL A 145 -2.87 -5.37 -3.62
N VAL A 146 -1.56 -5.58 -3.57
CA VAL A 146 -0.60 -4.66 -2.94
C VAL A 146 0.35 -4.15 -4.01
N PHE A 147 0.51 -2.82 -4.11
CA PHE A 147 1.51 -2.18 -4.94
C PHE A 147 2.74 -1.81 -4.12
N SER A 148 3.90 -2.17 -4.62
CA SER A 148 5.18 -1.99 -3.93
C SER A 148 6.29 -1.58 -4.93
N ASN A 149 7.29 -0.88 -4.43
CA ASN A 149 8.55 -0.65 -5.16
C ASN A 149 9.63 -1.71 -4.81
N ARG A 150 9.28 -2.71 -3.99
CA ARG A 150 10.15 -3.86 -3.67
C ARG A 150 9.49 -5.16 -4.08
N PRO A 151 10.25 -6.12 -4.64
CA PRO A 151 9.73 -7.44 -4.93
C PRO A 151 9.51 -8.24 -3.65
N VAL A 152 8.61 -9.20 -3.72
CA VAL A 152 8.40 -10.21 -2.68
C VAL A 152 8.68 -11.58 -3.25
N VAL A 153 9.48 -12.35 -2.54
CA VAL A 153 9.75 -13.76 -2.88
C VAL A 153 8.64 -14.63 -2.29
N ALA A 154 8.17 -15.59 -3.08
CA ALA A 154 7.22 -16.58 -2.60
C ALA A 154 7.90 -17.47 -1.53
N GLU A 155 7.31 -17.57 -0.36
CA GLU A 155 7.75 -18.46 0.71
C GLU A 155 6.84 -19.67 0.82
N VAL A 156 7.37 -20.77 1.39
CA VAL A 156 6.57 -21.96 1.71
C VAL A 156 5.47 -21.55 2.70
N GLY A 157 4.21 -21.79 2.33
CA GLY A 157 3.02 -21.39 3.11
C GLY A 157 2.52 -19.97 2.88
N ARG A 158 3.23 -19.15 2.08
CA ARG A 158 2.80 -17.80 1.66
C ARG A 158 2.95 -17.65 0.14
N PRO A 159 2.05 -18.23 -0.67
CA PRO A 159 2.15 -18.20 -2.13
C PRO A 159 1.73 -16.81 -2.65
N TRP A 160 2.68 -15.89 -2.73
CA TRP A 160 2.49 -14.61 -3.38
C TRP A 160 2.75 -14.73 -4.88
N ARG A 161 1.93 -14.06 -5.68
CA ARG A 161 2.26 -13.76 -7.07
C ARG A 161 2.75 -12.32 -7.12
N CYS A 162 4.04 -12.14 -7.34
CA CYS A 162 4.67 -10.83 -7.50
C CYS A 162 4.98 -10.62 -8.98
N VAL A 163 4.41 -9.58 -9.58
CA VAL A 163 4.60 -9.23 -10.99
C VAL A 163 5.13 -7.83 -11.08
N ARG A 164 6.24 -7.62 -11.80
CA ARG A 164 6.72 -6.28 -12.11
C ARG A 164 5.79 -5.66 -13.16
N ILE A 165 5.16 -4.55 -12.81
CA ILE A 165 4.19 -3.85 -13.66
C ILE A 165 4.80 -2.65 -14.37
N ASP A 166 5.88 -2.07 -13.84
CA ASP A 166 6.59 -0.98 -14.49
C ASP A 166 8.06 -0.92 -14.03
N ARG A 167 8.88 -0.23 -14.81
CA ARG A 167 10.26 0.10 -14.50
C ARG A 167 10.57 1.48 -15.06
N GLN A 168 10.93 2.42 -14.23
CA GLN A 168 11.20 3.80 -14.62
C GLN A 168 12.65 4.19 -14.35
N SER A 169 13.24 4.92 -15.28
CA SER A 169 14.56 5.51 -15.09
C SER A 169 14.51 6.60 -14.04
N VAL A 170 15.52 6.65 -13.20
CA VAL A 170 15.68 7.69 -12.19
C VAL A 170 16.43 8.88 -12.78
N CYS A 171 15.99 10.08 -12.45
CA CYS A 171 16.49 11.33 -12.96
C CYS A 171 17.00 12.22 -11.84
N LEU A 172 17.91 13.13 -12.16
CA LEU A 172 18.19 14.31 -11.37
C LEU A 172 17.19 15.40 -11.75
N VAL A 173 16.52 15.92 -10.75
CA VAL A 173 15.52 16.97 -10.88
C VAL A 173 15.86 18.11 -9.91
N GLY A 174 15.67 19.33 -10.33
CA GLY A 174 15.93 20.50 -9.50
C GLY A 174 15.24 21.75 -10.04
N PRO A 175 15.53 22.93 -9.48
CA PRO A 175 14.94 24.19 -9.91
C PRO A 175 15.27 24.49 -11.38
N PRO A 176 14.38 25.24 -12.09
CA PRO A 176 14.62 25.62 -13.48
C PRO A 176 15.92 26.42 -13.62
N ARG A 177 16.71 26.08 -14.63
CA ARG A 177 17.96 26.77 -14.97
C ARG A 177 17.79 27.67 -16.20
N PRO A 178 18.52 28.77 -16.32
CA PRO A 178 18.54 29.62 -17.52
C PRO A 178 18.81 28.81 -18.78
N ARG A 179 18.18 29.19 -19.91
CA ARG A 179 18.43 28.56 -21.21
C ARG A 179 19.91 28.51 -21.55
N GLY A 180 20.38 27.33 -21.98
CA GLY A 180 21.80 27.11 -22.31
C GLY A 180 22.67 26.65 -21.12
N ASN A 181 22.24 26.83 -19.88
CA ASN A 181 22.96 26.38 -18.69
C ASN A 181 22.56 24.95 -18.33
N ARG A 182 23.10 23.95 -19.02
CA ARG A 182 22.85 22.53 -18.75
C ARG A 182 23.62 22.09 -17.50
N PHE A 183 22.88 21.40 -16.60
CA PHE A 183 23.50 20.74 -15.45
C PHE A 183 24.45 19.63 -15.91
N ARG A 184 25.70 19.70 -15.46
CA ARG A 184 26.74 18.70 -15.71
C ARG A 184 27.05 17.98 -14.41
N LEU A 185 26.63 16.71 -14.30
CA LEU A 185 26.67 15.99 -13.04
C LEU A 185 28.05 15.95 -12.39
N ARG A 186 29.12 15.75 -13.16
CA ARG A 186 30.50 15.70 -12.60
C ARG A 186 31.03 17.04 -12.09
N SER A 187 30.69 18.13 -12.76
CA SER A 187 31.24 19.47 -12.40
C SER A 187 30.32 20.23 -11.43
N ASP A 188 29.01 20.08 -11.56
CA ASP A 188 28.05 20.90 -10.83
C ASP A 188 27.58 20.23 -9.53
N ALA A 189 27.62 18.90 -9.44
CA ALA A 189 27.14 18.15 -8.25
C ALA A 189 27.91 18.50 -6.96
N PRO A 190 29.23 18.67 -6.97
CA PRO A 190 29.98 19.00 -5.74
C PRO A 190 29.60 20.33 -5.09
N SER A 191 29.06 21.27 -5.88
CA SER A 191 28.63 22.61 -5.40
C SER A 191 27.11 22.71 -5.21
N ALA A 192 26.35 21.65 -5.50
CA ALA A 192 24.92 21.62 -5.40
C ALA A 192 24.48 20.83 -4.15
N ARG A 193 23.41 21.29 -3.51
CA ARG A 193 22.80 20.59 -2.38
C ARG A 193 21.80 19.56 -2.89
N PHE A 194 21.81 18.37 -2.29
CA PHE A 194 20.92 17.28 -2.65
C PHE A 194 19.96 16.93 -1.52
N VAL A 195 18.73 16.67 -1.87
CA VAL A 195 17.74 15.99 -1.03
C VAL A 195 17.48 14.63 -1.66
N VAL A 196 17.80 13.55 -0.96
CA VAL A 196 17.83 12.21 -1.53
C VAL A 196 16.91 11.27 -0.76
N PRO A 197 16.46 10.16 -1.39
CA PRO A 197 15.76 9.10 -0.65
C PRO A 197 16.61 8.57 0.50
N GLY A 198 15.94 8.11 1.56
CA GLY A 198 16.62 7.52 2.74
C GLY A 198 17.41 6.26 2.41
N PRO A 199 18.31 5.82 3.31
CA PRO A 199 19.24 4.70 3.07
C PRO A 199 18.53 3.36 2.78
N SER A 200 17.29 3.21 3.22
CA SER A 200 16.48 2.01 2.97
C SER A 200 15.94 1.91 1.54
N SER A 201 16.09 2.96 0.73
CA SER A 201 15.57 3.04 -0.64
C SER A 201 16.50 2.36 -1.64
N ASP A 202 15.94 1.54 -2.52
CA ASP A 202 16.69 0.94 -3.64
C ASP A 202 17.25 2.01 -4.60
N ILE A 203 16.54 3.12 -4.80
CA ILE A 203 17.03 4.26 -5.60
C ILE A 203 18.31 4.82 -4.97
N ARG A 204 18.31 5.02 -3.63
CA ARG A 204 19.47 5.53 -2.92
C ARG A 204 20.66 4.60 -3.06
N SER A 205 20.49 3.34 -2.80
CA SER A 205 21.56 2.34 -2.92
C SER A 205 22.17 2.30 -4.32
N GLN A 206 21.32 2.31 -5.35
CA GLN A 206 21.79 2.33 -6.75
C GLN A 206 22.50 3.65 -7.08
N PHE A 207 22.01 4.78 -6.59
CA PHE A 207 22.60 6.10 -6.82
C PHE A 207 23.96 6.23 -6.14
N ASP A 208 24.09 5.77 -4.90
CA ASP A 208 25.37 5.78 -4.17
C ASP A 208 26.43 4.95 -4.89
N VAL A 209 26.09 3.74 -5.33
CA VAL A 209 26.96 2.89 -6.15
C VAL A 209 27.33 3.56 -7.46
N TRP A 210 26.38 4.25 -8.10
CA TRP A 210 26.65 4.99 -9.33
C TRP A 210 27.60 6.16 -9.08
N CYS A 211 27.41 6.93 -7.99
CA CYS A 211 28.28 8.04 -7.59
C CYS A 211 29.71 7.55 -7.33
N GLU A 212 29.87 6.45 -6.59
CA GLU A 212 31.15 5.85 -6.27
C GLU A 212 31.91 5.44 -7.55
N ARG A 213 31.25 4.67 -8.43
CA ARG A 213 31.84 4.22 -9.72
C ARG A 213 32.26 5.37 -10.63
N ASN A 214 31.52 6.46 -10.62
CA ASN A 214 31.78 7.61 -11.46
C ASN A 214 32.61 8.70 -10.78
N LYS A 215 33.04 8.47 -9.51
CA LYS A 215 33.80 9.43 -8.70
C LYS A 215 33.08 10.79 -8.56
N VAL A 216 31.76 10.77 -8.44
CA VAL A 216 30.92 11.94 -8.23
C VAL A 216 30.69 12.11 -6.73
N ARG A 217 31.00 13.28 -6.19
CA ARG A 217 30.63 13.64 -4.81
C ARG A 217 29.37 14.49 -4.83
N VAL A 218 28.48 14.23 -3.89
CA VAL A 218 27.24 14.97 -3.70
C VAL A 218 27.17 15.49 -2.26
N ASP A 219 26.74 16.74 -2.08
CA ASP A 219 26.46 17.30 -0.76
C ASP A 219 25.01 17.01 -0.38
N ILE A 220 24.79 16.05 0.53
CA ILE A 220 23.47 15.62 0.95
C ILE A 220 23.00 16.54 2.08
N ALA A 221 22.00 17.38 1.77
CA ALA A 221 21.38 18.30 2.71
C ALA A 221 20.29 17.63 3.55
N ALA A 222 19.58 16.62 3.00
CA ALA A 222 18.57 15.85 3.71
C ALA A 222 18.36 14.47 3.07
N GLU A 223 17.98 13.51 3.92
CA GLU A 223 17.56 12.16 3.55
C GLU A 223 16.09 11.98 3.94
N VAL A 224 15.28 11.44 3.05
CA VAL A 224 13.82 11.39 3.22
C VAL A 224 13.27 10.02 2.82
N ASP A 225 12.63 9.33 3.75
CA ASP A 225 12.03 8.01 3.49
C ASP A 225 10.65 8.08 2.83
N ASP A 226 9.93 9.20 2.98
CA ASP A 226 8.62 9.41 2.38
C ASP A 226 8.74 10.11 1.01
N MET A 227 8.26 9.45 -0.04
CA MET A 227 8.35 9.95 -1.41
C MET A 227 7.52 11.22 -1.64
N ALA A 228 6.41 11.40 -0.91
CA ALA A 228 5.60 12.61 -1.01
C ALA A 228 6.31 13.79 -0.35
N MET A 229 6.98 13.57 0.78
CA MET A 229 7.81 14.59 1.42
C MET A 229 9.03 14.93 0.57
N LEU A 230 9.68 13.93 -0.04
CA LEU A 230 10.79 14.14 -0.97
C LEU A 230 10.37 15.04 -2.15
N ARG A 231 9.16 14.83 -2.71
CA ARG A 231 8.56 15.67 -3.75
C ARG A 231 8.41 17.13 -3.29
N LEU A 232 7.87 17.33 -2.08
CA LEU A 232 7.68 18.68 -1.54
C LEU A 232 9.02 19.40 -1.33
N LEU A 233 10.00 18.72 -0.74
CA LEU A 233 11.32 19.28 -0.53
C LEU A 233 12.05 19.56 -1.87
N ALA A 234 11.91 18.69 -2.85
CA ALA A 234 12.44 18.93 -4.20
C ALA A 234 11.89 20.23 -4.80
N ARG A 235 10.59 20.49 -4.61
CA ARG A 235 9.92 21.68 -5.12
C ARG A 235 10.34 22.96 -4.39
N ASP A 236 10.44 22.90 -3.05
CA ASP A 236 10.46 24.09 -2.20
C ASP A 236 11.87 24.45 -1.66
N SER A 237 12.83 23.51 -1.66
CA SER A 237 14.15 23.72 -1.06
C SER A 237 15.20 24.33 -2.01
N GLY A 238 14.94 24.32 -3.31
CA GLY A 238 15.95 24.67 -4.32
C GLY A 238 17.06 23.63 -4.50
N ALA A 239 16.99 22.50 -3.79
CA ALA A 239 17.96 21.41 -3.89
C ALA A 239 17.67 20.51 -5.11
N ILE A 240 18.66 19.71 -5.47
CA ILE A 240 18.54 18.65 -6.48
C ILE A 240 18.07 17.38 -5.80
N THR A 241 17.18 16.64 -6.46
CA THR A 241 16.73 15.35 -5.97
C THR A 241 16.93 14.24 -7.00
N VAL A 242 16.89 13.00 -6.50
CA VAL A 242 17.10 11.76 -7.27
C VAL A 242 15.83 10.93 -7.19
N LEU A 243 15.04 10.91 -8.27
CA LEU A 243 13.74 10.23 -8.29
C LEU A 243 13.27 9.98 -9.73
N PRO A 244 12.30 9.07 -9.95
CA PRO A 244 11.61 8.94 -11.24
C PRO A 244 10.77 10.19 -11.57
N GLU A 245 10.67 10.53 -12.85
CA GLU A 245 9.91 11.71 -13.29
C GLU A 245 8.43 11.68 -12.84
N VAL A 246 7.82 10.51 -12.76
CA VAL A 246 6.42 10.37 -12.34
C VAL A 246 6.16 10.99 -10.96
N VAL A 247 7.15 11.00 -10.07
CA VAL A 247 7.01 11.57 -8.71
C VAL A 247 6.70 13.07 -8.77
N VAL A 248 7.32 13.77 -9.70
CA VAL A 248 7.28 15.24 -9.87
C VAL A 248 6.70 15.65 -11.21
N GLN A 249 5.88 14.78 -11.83
CA GLN A 249 5.34 15.01 -13.17
C GLN A 249 4.57 16.32 -13.30
N ASP A 250 3.91 16.76 -12.23
CA ASP A 250 3.12 18.00 -12.23
C ASP A 250 4.04 19.20 -12.17
N GLU A 251 5.07 19.17 -11.31
CA GLU A 251 6.07 20.22 -11.18
C GLU A 251 6.91 20.40 -12.45
N LEU A 252 7.19 19.28 -13.15
CA LEU A 252 7.87 19.33 -14.46
C LEU A 252 6.98 19.95 -15.52
N ARG A 253 5.68 19.60 -15.54
CA ARG A 253 4.69 20.15 -16.49
C ARG A 253 4.49 21.64 -16.27
N ASP A 254 4.39 22.07 -15.01
CA ASP A 254 4.17 23.45 -14.63
C ASP A 254 5.45 24.29 -14.69
N GLY A 255 6.61 23.70 -15.00
CA GLY A 255 7.89 24.36 -15.07
C GLY A 255 8.47 24.81 -13.73
N ARG A 256 7.93 24.33 -12.60
CA ARG A 256 8.46 24.58 -11.25
C ARG A 256 9.74 23.80 -10.98
N LEU A 257 9.87 22.64 -11.59
CA LEU A 257 11.06 21.82 -11.59
C LEU A 257 11.50 21.52 -13.01
N GLN A 258 12.78 21.19 -13.16
CA GLN A 258 13.40 20.80 -14.42
C GLN A 258 14.13 19.48 -14.26
N ARG A 259 13.94 18.57 -15.22
CA ARG A 259 14.78 17.40 -15.35
C ARG A 259 16.14 17.80 -15.90
N TYR A 260 17.20 17.47 -15.16
CA TYR A 260 18.57 17.75 -15.58
C TYR A 260 19.14 16.62 -16.44
N CYS A 261 19.11 15.40 -15.94
CA CYS A 261 19.57 14.23 -16.68
C CYS A 261 18.98 12.95 -16.08
N VAL A 262 19.01 11.88 -16.86
CA VAL A 262 18.79 10.51 -16.39
C VAL A 262 20.08 10.01 -15.74
N VAL A 263 19.97 9.31 -14.61
CA VAL A 263 21.11 8.63 -13.97
C VAL A 263 21.25 7.24 -14.60
N PRO A 264 22.30 6.96 -15.37
CA PRO A 264 22.41 5.72 -16.09
C PRO A 264 22.49 4.51 -15.16
N GLY A 265 21.67 3.50 -15.42
CA GLY A 265 21.68 2.26 -14.64
C GLY A 265 20.92 2.33 -13.31
N VAL A 266 20.32 3.47 -12.95
CA VAL A 266 19.49 3.63 -11.76
C VAL A 266 18.02 3.61 -12.16
N PHE A 267 17.24 2.72 -11.54
CA PHE A 267 15.84 2.50 -11.87
C PHE A 267 15.00 2.33 -10.61
N GLU A 268 13.74 2.71 -10.69
CA GLU A 268 12.70 2.26 -9.77
C GLU A 268 11.83 1.22 -10.46
N ASN A 269 11.60 0.11 -9.77
CA ASN A 269 10.70 -0.93 -10.23
C ASN A 269 9.40 -0.85 -9.45
N PHE A 270 8.29 -1.17 -10.12
CA PHE A 270 6.96 -1.19 -9.52
C PHE A 270 6.38 -2.58 -9.65
N TYR A 271 5.84 -3.09 -8.54
CA TYR A 271 5.33 -4.46 -8.45
C TYR A 271 3.88 -4.47 -8.02
N ALA A 272 3.11 -5.39 -8.59
CA ALA A 272 1.81 -5.79 -8.11
C ALA A 272 1.94 -7.16 -7.42
N ILE A 273 1.51 -7.22 -6.18
CA ILE A 273 1.57 -8.44 -5.35
C ILE A 273 0.14 -8.87 -5.08
N THR A 274 -0.19 -10.12 -5.38
CA THR A 274 -1.50 -10.72 -5.14
C THR A 274 -1.35 -12.04 -4.39
N ALA A 275 -2.36 -12.40 -3.59
CA ALA A 275 -2.44 -13.74 -3.04
C ALA A 275 -2.82 -14.74 -4.13
N PHE A 276 -2.35 -15.98 -4.00
CA PHE A 276 -2.77 -17.03 -4.91
C PHE A 276 -4.26 -17.33 -4.70
N ARG A 277 -5.07 -17.05 -5.71
CA ARG A 277 -6.50 -17.35 -5.74
C ARG A 277 -6.82 -18.22 -6.96
N ARG A 278 -7.75 -19.16 -6.81
CA ARG A 278 -8.26 -19.95 -7.95
C ARG A 278 -8.95 -19.06 -9.00
N SER A 279 -9.55 -17.95 -8.57
CA SER A 279 -10.24 -16.99 -9.43
C SER A 279 -9.83 -15.57 -9.02
N PRO A 280 -8.74 -15.01 -9.57
CA PRO A 280 -8.34 -13.64 -9.28
C PRO A 280 -9.36 -12.64 -9.84
N SER A 281 -9.54 -11.50 -9.13
CA SER A 281 -10.46 -10.43 -9.58
C SER A 281 -10.13 -9.95 -11.00
N PRO A 282 -11.11 -9.92 -11.93
CA PRO A 282 -10.90 -9.44 -13.30
C PRO A 282 -10.38 -7.99 -13.35
N ILE A 283 -10.76 -7.14 -12.37
CA ILE A 283 -10.27 -5.76 -12.27
C ILE A 283 -8.78 -5.77 -11.97
N VAL A 284 -8.34 -6.57 -11.00
CA VAL A 284 -6.92 -6.68 -10.62
C VAL A 284 -6.10 -7.23 -11.79
N GLN A 285 -6.62 -8.25 -12.49
CA GLN A 285 -5.97 -8.78 -13.69
C GLN A 285 -5.85 -7.71 -14.78
N GLY A 286 -6.91 -6.94 -15.02
CA GLY A 286 -6.90 -5.85 -16.01
C GLY A 286 -5.91 -4.74 -15.65
N LEU A 287 -5.76 -4.40 -14.36
CA LEU A 287 -4.75 -3.45 -13.88
C LEU A 287 -3.33 -3.95 -14.13
N ILE A 288 -3.06 -5.20 -13.79
CA ILE A 288 -1.74 -5.81 -13.96
C ILE A 288 -1.42 -5.91 -15.46
N ALA A 289 -2.33 -6.45 -16.27
CA ALA A 289 -2.09 -6.70 -17.70
C ALA A 289 -1.84 -5.42 -18.51
N ARG A 290 -2.52 -4.32 -18.17
CA ARG A 290 -2.34 -3.01 -18.85
C ARG A 290 -0.97 -2.38 -18.60
N ASN A 291 -0.35 -2.69 -17.47
CA ASN A 291 0.87 -2.06 -17.01
C ASN A 291 2.07 -3.03 -16.99
N THR A 292 1.88 -4.30 -17.34
CA THR A 292 3.01 -5.24 -17.46
C THR A 292 3.80 -4.90 -18.71
N VAL A 293 5.00 -4.37 -18.51
CA VAL A 293 5.96 -4.15 -19.60
C VAL A 293 6.39 -5.53 -20.11
N ARG A 294 6.12 -5.79 -21.37
CA ARG A 294 6.62 -6.97 -22.10
C ARG A 294 8.14 -6.95 -22.26
#